data_853886fb3f9fd70a174ab16fe2839e8c
#
_entry.id   853886fb3f9fd70a174ab16fe2839e8c
#
_cell.length_a   1.000
_cell.length_b   1.000
_cell.length_c   1.000
_cell.angle_alpha   90.00
_cell.angle_beta   90.00
_cell.angle_gamma   90.00
#
_symmetry.space_group_name_H-M   'P 1'
#
loop_
_entity.id
_entity.type
_entity.pdbx_description
1 polymer ?
#
loop_
_entity_poly.entity_id
_entity_poly.type
_entity_poly.pdbx_seq_one_letter_code
_entity_poly.pdbx_strand_id
1 'polypeptide(L)'
;MLLSLKSRFVGNVYVIECVGRIVLGDEVKALEAELQVAEREFSRIVLNLSEVSRLDSIAMGLLVRYAERLGKRGGGLRLAGPPPFVTTLLNMTKLSTMLPGYPTEEDAILSFLKQDSGGEAKERSGPRVLVFDESADLCVFVRTVLTGRGYDVRSTCSFRDAKILLGVDGTDYILVGPSTPRLSAETVVQSLTALSPKANVLQMAPDFKIRDAREATDALLQMFGSGQDSQA
;
A
#
# COMPACT_ATOMS: atom_id res chain seq x y z
N MET A 1 15.79 15.60 17.42
CA MET A 1 15.57 15.54 15.97
C MET A 1 14.10 15.85 15.70
N LEU A 2 13.79 16.76 14.79
CA LEU A 2 12.41 17.06 14.39
C LEU A 2 11.78 15.85 13.70
N LEU A 3 10.47 15.80 13.64
CA LEU A 3 9.75 14.73 12.94
C LEU A 3 9.96 14.82 11.43
N SER A 4 10.35 13.73 10.82
CA SER A 4 10.36 13.54 9.37
C SER A 4 9.35 12.45 9.03
N LEU A 5 8.53 12.69 8.02
CA LEU A 5 7.52 11.77 7.52
C LEU A 5 7.84 11.41 6.07
N LYS A 6 7.76 10.12 5.76
CA LYS A 6 7.77 9.62 4.39
C LYS A 6 6.58 8.70 4.22
N SER A 7 5.85 8.86 3.15
CA SER A 7 4.64 8.09 2.90
C SER A 7 4.67 7.39 1.55
N ARG A 8 4.00 6.24 1.49
CA ARG A 8 3.78 5.45 0.29
C ARG A 8 2.55 4.56 0.46
N PHE A 9 2.11 3.96 -0.61
CA PHE A 9 1.03 2.98 -0.56
C PHE A 9 1.51 1.58 -0.99
N VAL A 10 0.89 0.56 -0.43
CA VAL A 10 1.11 -0.86 -0.73
C VAL A 10 -0.27 -1.51 -0.92
N GLY A 11 -0.70 -1.61 -2.17
CA GLY A 11 -2.07 -1.99 -2.48
C GLY A 11 -3.07 -0.96 -1.95
N ASN A 12 -3.93 -1.38 -1.03
CA ASN A 12 -4.93 -0.53 -0.36
C ASN A 12 -4.50 -0.07 1.05
N VAL A 13 -3.22 -0.25 1.40
CA VAL A 13 -2.64 0.16 2.68
C VAL A 13 -1.76 1.38 2.48
N TYR A 14 -1.99 2.44 3.22
CA TYR A 14 -1.11 3.61 3.26
C TYR A 14 -0.10 3.48 4.39
N VAL A 15 1.18 3.63 4.08
CA VAL A 15 2.28 3.47 5.03
C VAL A 15 2.94 4.82 5.26
N ILE A 16 3.05 5.22 6.52
CA ILE A 16 3.75 6.43 6.96
C ILE A 16 4.94 6.02 7.82
N GLU A 17 6.13 6.30 7.35
CA GLU A 17 7.37 6.14 8.09
C GLU A 17 7.66 7.40 8.90
N CYS A 18 7.80 7.25 10.22
CA CYS A 18 8.06 8.33 11.16
C CYS A 18 9.48 8.23 11.70
N VAL A 19 10.26 9.30 11.56
CA VAL A 19 11.62 9.39 12.07
C VAL A 19 11.72 10.60 13.00
N GLY A 20 12.16 10.40 14.25
CA GLY A 20 12.36 11.47 15.22
C GLY A 20 11.43 11.41 16.42
N ARG A 21 10.80 12.52 16.80
CA ARG A 21 9.88 12.59 17.96
C ARG A 21 8.50 13.04 17.51
N ILE A 22 7.47 12.52 18.15
CA ILE A 22 6.07 12.89 17.93
C ILE A 22 5.53 13.47 19.25
N VAL A 23 5.66 14.76 19.41
CA VAL A 23 5.26 15.47 20.64
C VAL A 23 4.42 16.69 20.29
N LEU A 24 3.71 17.22 21.30
CA LEU A 24 2.88 18.42 21.16
C LEU A 24 3.66 19.55 20.49
N GLY A 25 3.12 20.09 19.43
CA GLY A 25 3.72 21.16 18.62
C GLY A 25 3.55 20.90 17.15
N ASP A 26 4.54 21.32 16.39
CA ASP A 26 4.50 21.19 14.92
C ASP A 26 4.64 19.74 14.46
N GLU A 27 5.26 18.87 15.26
CA GLU A 27 5.38 17.45 14.98
C GLU A 27 4.00 16.75 14.96
N VAL A 28 3.16 16.99 15.96
CA VAL A 28 1.79 16.44 16.02
C VAL A 28 0.94 17.01 14.89
N LYS A 29 1.06 18.31 14.59
CA LYS A 29 0.33 18.95 13.48
C LYS A 29 0.74 18.36 12.13
N ALA A 30 2.04 18.15 11.92
CA ALA A 30 2.54 17.54 10.68
C ALA A 30 2.01 16.11 10.49
N LEU A 31 2.04 15.28 11.55
CA LEU A 31 1.47 13.94 11.50
C LEU A 31 -0.05 13.98 11.27
N GLU A 32 -0.78 14.89 11.93
CA GLU A 32 -2.22 15.03 11.73
C GLU A 32 -2.56 15.44 10.29
N ALA A 33 -1.81 16.35 9.70
CA ALA A 33 -1.99 16.77 8.30
C ALA A 33 -1.77 15.57 7.34
N GLU A 34 -0.74 14.77 7.57
CA GLU A 34 -0.46 13.57 6.77
C GLU A 34 -1.57 12.52 6.90
N LEU A 35 -2.03 12.27 8.13
CA LEU A 35 -3.14 11.36 8.39
C LEU A 35 -4.47 11.85 7.77
N GLN A 36 -4.71 13.18 7.73
CA GLN A 36 -5.87 13.75 7.06
C GLN A 36 -5.84 13.54 5.55
N VAL A 37 -4.67 13.66 4.94
CA VAL A 37 -4.50 13.37 3.50
C VAL A 37 -4.74 11.88 3.24
N ALA A 38 -4.10 11.01 4.02
CA ALA A 38 -4.20 9.57 3.88
C ALA A 38 -5.64 9.06 4.03
N GLU A 39 -6.39 9.52 5.03
CA GLU A 39 -7.75 9.03 5.30
C GLU A 39 -8.79 9.37 4.23
N ARG A 40 -8.50 10.31 3.32
CA ARG A 40 -9.41 10.64 2.21
C ARG A 40 -9.58 9.47 1.26
N GLU A 41 -8.49 8.77 0.97
CA GLU A 41 -8.44 7.68 -0.01
C GLU A 41 -8.28 6.30 0.63
N PHE A 42 -7.66 6.23 1.81
CA PHE A 42 -7.32 4.99 2.47
C PHE A 42 -8.05 4.85 3.82
N SER A 43 -8.62 3.67 4.06
CA SER A 43 -9.15 3.30 5.39
C SER A 43 -8.14 2.49 6.22
N ARG A 44 -7.03 2.06 5.63
CA ARG A 44 -6.00 1.21 6.24
C ARG A 44 -4.68 1.94 6.24
N ILE A 45 -4.18 2.24 7.43
CA ILE A 45 -2.93 2.99 7.61
C ILE A 45 -1.98 2.19 8.50
N VAL A 46 -0.74 2.09 8.07
CA VAL A 46 0.38 1.59 8.88
C VAL A 46 1.27 2.77 9.25
N LEU A 47 1.51 2.94 10.54
CA LEU A 47 2.44 3.95 11.05
C LEU A 47 3.70 3.24 11.54
N ASN A 48 4.81 3.42 10.83
CA ASN A 48 6.10 2.86 11.22
C ASN A 48 6.77 3.76 12.26
N LEU A 49 6.92 3.24 13.48
CA LEU A 49 7.46 3.93 14.64
C LEU A 49 8.86 3.45 15.03
N SER A 50 9.50 2.59 14.22
CA SER A 50 10.80 1.98 14.55
C SER A 50 11.90 3.00 14.85
N GLU A 51 11.83 4.18 14.22
CA GLU A 51 12.78 5.29 14.42
C GLU A 51 12.18 6.46 15.23
N VAL A 52 11.11 6.19 15.99
CA VAL A 52 10.51 7.19 16.87
C VAL A 52 11.14 7.11 18.25
N SER A 53 11.82 8.18 18.64
CA SER A 53 12.53 8.27 19.92
C SER A 53 11.64 8.72 21.08
N ARG A 54 10.52 9.40 20.80
CA ARG A 54 9.58 9.91 21.82
C ARG A 54 8.19 10.10 21.24
N LEU A 55 7.17 9.73 22.03
CA LEU A 55 5.76 9.94 21.72
C LEU A 55 5.06 10.36 23.03
N ASP A 56 4.33 11.47 23.02
CA ASP A 56 3.61 11.95 24.19
C ASP A 56 2.12 11.59 24.19
N SER A 57 1.41 11.95 25.24
CA SER A 57 -0.02 11.65 25.40
C SER A 57 -0.90 12.33 24.35
N ILE A 58 -0.50 13.48 23.84
CA ILE A 58 -1.24 14.23 22.81
C ILE A 58 -1.14 13.47 21.47
N ALA A 59 0.07 13.05 21.12
CA ALA A 59 0.30 12.21 19.95
C ALA A 59 -0.46 10.88 20.07
N MET A 60 -0.43 10.24 21.24
CA MET A 60 -1.21 9.00 21.46
C MET A 60 -2.71 9.24 21.30
N GLY A 61 -3.25 10.32 21.84
CA GLY A 61 -4.66 10.70 21.65
C GLY A 61 -5.04 10.92 20.19
N LEU A 62 -4.13 11.51 19.40
CA LEU A 62 -4.29 11.65 17.95
C LEU A 62 -4.42 10.28 17.29
N LEU A 63 -3.50 9.34 17.59
CA LEU A 63 -3.51 8.00 16.98
C LEU A 63 -4.78 7.21 17.32
N VAL A 64 -5.25 7.29 18.59
CA VAL A 64 -6.51 6.65 19.02
C VAL A 64 -7.71 7.19 18.23
N ARG A 65 -7.79 8.50 18.08
CA ARG A 65 -8.87 9.15 17.32
C ARG A 65 -8.90 8.69 15.85
N TYR A 66 -7.73 8.58 15.21
CA TYR A 66 -7.64 8.08 13.84
C TYR A 66 -7.93 6.59 13.74
N ALA A 67 -7.47 5.78 14.69
CA ALA A 67 -7.79 4.35 14.74
C ALA A 67 -9.31 4.11 14.79
N GLU A 68 -10.01 4.89 15.62
CA GLU A 68 -11.48 4.81 15.73
C GLU A 68 -12.17 5.23 14.42
N ARG A 69 -11.75 6.35 13.82
CA ARG A 69 -12.34 6.85 12.56
C ARG A 69 -12.15 5.87 11.41
N LEU A 70 -10.93 5.34 11.26
CA LEU A 70 -10.61 4.37 10.23
C LEU A 70 -11.32 3.03 10.47
N GLY A 71 -11.45 2.60 11.73
CA GLY A 71 -12.19 1.41 12.11
C GLY A 71 -13.67 1.47 11.72
N LYS A 72 -14.32 2.61 11.91
CA LYS A 72 -15.72 2.85 11.45
C LYS A 72 -15.90 2.73 9.93
N ARG A 73 -14.82 2.84 9.17
CA ARG A 73 -14.79 2.69 7.70
C ARG A 73 -14.34 1.28 7.24
N GLY A 74 -14.31 0.32 8.17
CA GLY A 74 -13.87 -1.06 7.88
C GLY A 74 -12.36 -1.22 7.71
N GLY A 75 -11.58 -0.24 8.15
CA GLY A 75 -10.12 -0.26 8.13
C GLY A 75 -9.51 -0.25 9.53
N GLY A 76 -8.48 0.57 9.72
CA GLY A 76 -7.82 0.77 11.00
C GLY A 76 -6.45 1.41 10.89
N LEU A 77 -5.85 1.70 12.05
CA LEU A 77 -4.48 2.16 12.19
C LEU A 77 -3.65 1.08 12.88
N ARG A 78 -2.52 0.68 12.28
CA ARG A 78 -1.60 -0.31 12.83
C ARG A 78 -0.23 0.29 13.05
N LEU A 79 0.44 -0.13 14.11
CA LEU A 79 1.77 0.36 14.46
C LEU A 79 2.80 -0.70 14.09
N ALA A 80 3.81 -0.31 13.31
CA ALA A 80 4.94 -1.16 12.97
C ALA A 80 6.16 -0.73 13.78
N GLY A 81 6.89 -1.70 14.35
CA GLY A 81 8.07 -1.46 15.14
C GLY A 81 7.88 -0.49 16.31
N PRO A 82 6.76 -0.56 17.09
CA PRO A 82 6.57 0.39 18.18
C PRO A 82 7.69 0.21 19.22
N PRO A 83 8.36 1.31 19.64
CA PRO A 83 9.37 1.24 20.68
C PRO A 83 8.81 0.67 22.00
N PRO A 84 9.65 0.09 22.88
CA PRO A 84 9.20 -0.56 24.13
C PRO A 84 8.33 0.34 25.01
N PHE A 85 8.62 1.62 25.09
CA PHE A 85 7.82 2.57 25.88
C PHE A 85 6.41 2.75 25.30
N VAL A 86 6.24 2.74 23.96
CA VAL A 86 4.92 2.80 23.30
C VAL A 86 4.16 1.52 23.57
N THR A 87 4.80 0.36 23.42
CA THR A 87 4.19 -0.95 23.69
C THR A 87 3.72 -1.05 25.15
N THR A 88 4.54 -0.60 26.10
CA THR A 88 4.18 -0.56 27.50
C THR A 88 2.95 0.33 27.75
N LEU A 89 2.94 1.54 27.16
CA LEU A 89 1.83 2.47 27.29
C LEU A 89 0.53 1.90 26.71
N LEU A 90 0.57 1.28 25.54
CA LEU A 90 -0.60 0.64 24.92
C LEU A 90 -1.18 -0.48 25.78
N ASN A 91 -0.32 -1.30 26.41
CA ASN A 91 -0.75 -2.39 27.27
C ASN A 91 -1.35 -1.86 28.58
N MET A 92 -0.74 -0.85 29.22
CA MET A 92 -1.24 -0.24 30.45
C MET A 92 -2.61 0.45 30.26
N THR A 93 -2.80 1.07 29.09
CA THR A 93 -4.05 1.79 28.75
C THR A 93 -5.10 0.90 28.08
N LYS A 94 -4.78 -0.38 27.82
CA LYS A 94 -5.61 -1.35 27.06
C LYS A 94 -5.96 -0.88 25.64
N LEU A 95 -5.13 -0.03 25.07
CA LEU A 95 -5.30 0.48 23.71
C LEU A 95 -4.75 -0.46 22.62
N SER A 96 -4.09 -1.55 22.99
CA SER A 96 -3.52 -2.52 22.04
C SER A 96 -4.55 -3.19 21.10
N THR A 97 -5.81 -3.22 21.48
CA THR A 97 -6.90 -3.69 20.62
C THR A 97 -7.29 -2.70 19.54
N MET A 98 -7.20 -1.39 19.83
CA MET A 98 -7.51 -0.33 18.88
C MET A 98 -6.31 0.07 18.02
N LEU A 99 -5.11 -0.01 18.59
CA LEU A 99 -3.82 0.30 17.98
C LEU A 99 -2.90 -0.94 18.08
N PRO A 100 -3.17 -1.99 17.30
CA PRO A 100 -2.35 -3.19 17.33
C PRO A 100 -0.93 -2.89 16.83
N GLY A 101 0.05 -3.33 17.61
CA GLY A 101 1.48 -3.22 17.30
C GLY A 101 2.01 -4.50 16.68
N TYR A 102 2.88 -4.37 15.69
CA TYR A 102 3.55 -5.45 14.99
C TYR A 102 5.07 -5.28 15.05
N PRO A 103 5.85 -6.37 15.10
CA PRO A 103 7.31 -6.29 15.16
C PRO A 103 7.92 -5.57 13.95
N THR A 104 7.37 -5.80 12.77
CA THR A 104 7.87 -5.24 11.51
C THR A 104 6.77 -4.51 10.74
N GLU A 105 7.20 -3.67 9.81
CA GLU A 105 6.29 -3.00 8.87
C GLU A 105 5.59 -4.00 7.95
N GLU A 106 6.32 -5.01 7.51
CA GLU A 106 5.78 -6.09 6.69
C GLU A 106 4.65 -6.84 7.40
N ASP A 107 4.85 -7.22 8.69
CA ASP A 107 3.81 -7.88 9.47
C ASP A 107 2.56 -7.02 9.62
N ALA A 108 2.73 -5.71 9.83
CA ALA A 108 1.62 -4.77 9.92
C ALA A 108 0.83 -4.68 8.60
N ILE A 109 1.52 -4.60 7.46
CA ILE A 109 0.91 -4.59 6.13
C ILE A 109 0.20 -5.92 5.87
N LEU A 110 0.89 -7.04 6.06
CA LEU A 110 0.34 -8.38 5.85
C LEU A 110 -0.91 -8.64 6.69
N SER A 111 -0.97 -8.10 7.90
CA SER A 111 -2.12 -8.27 8.77
C SER A 111 -3.40 -7.63 8.19
N PHE A 112 -3.30 -6.52 7.43
CA PHE A 112 -4.43 -5.98 6.70
C PHE A 112 -4.78 -6.81 5.46
N LEU A 113 -3.78 -7.22 4.70
CA LEU A 113 -3.99 -7.95 3.45
C LEU A 113 -4.61 -9.34 3.71
N LYS A 114 -4.19 -10.03 4.78
CA LYS A 114 -4.75 -11.33 5.18
C LYS A 114 -6.19 -11.25 5.67
N GLN A 115 -6.63 -10.11 6.19
CA GLN A 115 -8.05 -9.92 6.56
C GLN A 115 -8.96 -9.94 5.34
N ASP A 116 -8.47 -9.48 4.17
CA ASP A 116 -9.24 -9.58 2.92
C ASP A 116 -9.35 -11.01 2.40
N SER A 117 -8.35 -11.85 2.73
CA SER A 117 -8.30 -13.25 2.29
C SER A 117 -9.07 -14.21 3.19
N GLY A 118 -9.34 -13.84 4.44
CA GLY A 118 -9.96 -14.70 5.48
C GLY A 118 -11.43 -14.43 5.77
N GLY A 119 -12.01 -13.35 5.29
CA GLY A 119 -13.46 -13.15 5.23
C GLY A 119 -14.03 -13.99 4.09
N GLU A 120 -15.18 -14.68 4.31
CA GLU A 120 -15.94 -15.46 3.31
C GLU A 120 -15.74 -14.85 1.93
N ALA A 121 -15.28 -15.67 0.98
CA ALA A 121 -14.88 -15.26 -0.36
C ALA A 121 -15.94 -14.29 -0.93
N LYS A 122 -15.72 -13.00 -0.69
CA LYS A 122 -16.45 -11.96 -1.38
C LYS A 122 -16.23 -12.29 -2.84
N GLU A 123 -17.28 -12.68 -3.53
CA GLU A 123 -17.23 -13.08 -4.93
C GLU A 123 -16.22 -12.20 -5.65
N ARG A 124 -15.16 -12.84 -6.19
CA ARG A 124 -14.07 -12.11 -6.82
C ARG A 124 -14.68 -11.19 -7.86
N SER A 125 -14.53 -9.91 -7.66
CA SER A 125 -15.12 -8.89 -8.54
C SER A 125 -14.48 -8.87 -9.94
N GLY A 126 -13.46 -9.73 -10.19
CA GLY A 126 -12.76 -9.83 -11.46
C GLY A 126 -11.32 -10.36 -11.30
N PRO A 127 -10.55 -10.40 -12.40
CA PRO A 127 -9.15 -10.81 -12.39
C PRO A 127 -8.29 -9.86 -11.54
N ARG A 128 -7.32 -10.43 -10.81
CA ARG A 128 -6.40 -9.66 -9.95
C ARG A 128 -5.19 -9.18 -10.73
N VAL A 129 -4.94 -7.89 -10.64
CA VAL A 129 -3.83 -7.22 -11.29
C VAL A 129 -2.91 -6.57 -10.25
N LEU A 130 -1.63 -6.96 -10.25
CA LEU A 130 -0.58 -6.22 -9.56
C LEU A 130 0.04 -5.23 -10.54
N VAL A 131 0.05 -3.96 -10.18
CA VAL A 131 0.70 -2.88 -10.93
C VAL A 131 1.96 -2.44 -10.19
N PHE A 132 3.10 -2.47 -10.87
CA PHE A 132 4.36 -1.98 -10.34
C PHE A 132 4.96 -0.93 -11.26
N ASP A 133 5.14 0.28 -10.76
CA ASP A 133 5.89 1.36 -11.40
C ASP A 133 6.36 2.35 -10.34
N GLU A 134 7.56 2.94 -10.47
CA GLU A 134 8.05 3.94 -9.51
C GLU A 134 7.28 5.27 -9.57
N SER A 135 6.49 5.52 -10.61
CA SER A 135 5.61 6.67 -10.72
C SER A 135 4.28 6.42 -10.00
N ALA A 136 4.05 7.16 -8.92
CA ALA A 136 2.78 7.11 -8.20
C ALA A 136 1.59 7.51 -9.10
N ASP A 137 1.78 8.51 -9.98
CA ASP A 137 0.73 8.98 -10.89
C ASP A 137 0.32 7.89 -11.86
N LEU A 138 1.29 7.14 -12.40
CA LEU A 138 0.99 6.01 -13.28
C LEU A 138 0.24 4.90 -12.53
N CYS A 139 0.68 4.55 -11.33
CA CYS A 139 0.01 3.58 -10.49
C CYS A 139 -1.45 3.96 -10.20
N VAL A 140 -1.72 5.23 -9.87
CA VAL A 140 -3.07 5.75 -9.62
C VAL A 140 -3.91 5.73 -10.90
N PHE A 141 -3.35 6.17 -12.02
CA PHE A 141 -4.04 6.14 -13.32
C PHE A 141 -4.46 4.72 -13.70
N VAL A 142 -3.53 3.78 -13.71
CA VAL A 142 -3.79 2.37 -14.08
C VAL A 142 -4.83 1.76 -13.14
N ARG A 143 -4.67 1.97 -11.82
CA ARG A 143 -5.64 1.49 -10.82
C ARG A 143 -7.05 2.02 -11.13
N THR A 144 -7.18 3.31 -11.40
CA THR A 144 -8.48 3.94 -11.68
C THR A 144 -9.13 3.35 -12.94
N VAL A 145 -8.37 3.21 -14.01
CA VAL A 145 -8.88 2.68 -15.29
C VAL A 145 -9.30 1.22 -15.16
N LEU A 146 -8.45 0.36 -14.60
CA LEU A 146 -8.71 -1.07 -14.53
C LEU A 146 -9.79 -1.41 -13.49
N THR A 147 -9.83 -0.71 -12.35
CA THR A 147 -10.93 -0.90 -11.37
C THR A 147 -12.28 -0.51 -11.99
N GLY A 148 -12.34 0.55 -12.78
CA GLY A 148 -13.54 0.93 -13.54
C GLY A 148 -13.98 -0.11 -14.58
N ARG A 149 -13.13 -1.10 -14.89
CA ARG A 149 -13.41 -2.23 -15.79
C ARG A 149 -13.61 -3.56 -15.07
N GLY A 150 -13.72 -3.53 -13.74
CA GLY A 150 -14.01 -4.71 -12.92
C GLY A 150 -12.80 -5.53 -12.51
N TYR A 151 -11.57 -5.06 -12.71
CA TYR A 151 -10.37 -5.70 -12.20
C TYR A 151 -10.17 -5.39 -10.71
N ASP A 152 -9.67 -6.37 -9.94
CA ASP A 152 -9.17 -6.16 -8.59
C ASP A 152 -7.70 -5.72 -8.66
N VAL A 153 -7.45 -4.41 -8.51
CA VAL A 153 -6.14 -3.82 -8.79
C VAL A 153 -5.42 -3.46 -7.50
N ARG A 154 -4.23 -4.01 -7.33
CA ARG A 154 -3.26 -3.62 -6.32
C ARG A 154 -2.07 -2.94 -6.98
N SER A 155 -1.62 -1.83 -6.46
CA SER A 155 -0.50 -1.08 -7.02
C SER A 155 0.52 -0.73 -5.96
N THR A 156 1.78 -0.60 -6.39
CA THR A 156 2.88 -0.15 -5.53
C THR A 156 3.98 0.49 -6.36
N CYS A 157 4.70 1.44 -5.74
CA CYS A 157 5.86 2.10 -6.35
C CYS A 157 7.20 1.49 -5.86
N SER A 158 7.16 0.42 -5.09
CA SER A 158 8.34 -0.23 -4.52
C SER A 158 8.40 -1.70 -4.93
N PHE A 159 9.56 -2.11 -5.46
CA PHE A 159 9.80 -3.51 -5.80
C PHE A 159 9.74 -4.43 -4.58
N ARG A 160 10.17 -3.95 -3.40
CA ARG A 160 10.05 -4.68 -2.13
C ARG A 160 8.58 -4.95 -1.80
N ASP A 161 7.75 -3.92 -1.94
CA ASP A 161 6.33 -4.01 -1.61
C ASP A 161 5.56 -4.87 -2.63
N ALA A 162 5.99 -4.87 -3.91
CA ALA A 162 5.44 -5.77 -4.92
C ALA A 162 5.61 -7.26 -4.52
N LYS A 163 6.77 -7.63 -3.94
CA LYS A 163 6.98 -8.98 -3.42
C LYS A 163 6.06 -9.32 -2.27
N ILE A 164 5.78 -8.37 -1.37
CA ILE A 164 4.82 -8.56 -0.27
C ILE A 164 3.43 -8.85 -0.84
N LEU A 165 2.99 -8.05 -1.82
CA LEU A 165 1.68 -8.21 -2.45
C LEU A 165 1.53 -9.55 -3.17
N LEU A 166 2.57 -10.04 -3.86
CA LEU A 166 2.56 -11.35 -4.52
C LEU A 166 2.52 -12.53 -3.55
N GLY A 167 3.07 -12.35 -2.34
CA GLY A 167 3.12 -13.40 -1.30
C GLY A 167 1.78 -13.65 -0.59
N VAL A 168 0.77 -12.81 -0.78
CA VAL A 168 -0.49 -12.88 -0.01
C VAL A 168 -1.59 -13.65 -0.73
N ASP A 169 -1.74 -13.41 -2.04
CA ASP A 169 -2.83 -13.97 -2.84
C ASP A 169 -2.41 -14.23 -4.28
N GLY A 170 -3.12 -15.16 -4.95
CA GLY A 170 -2.94 -15.42 -6.38
C GLY A 170 -3.20 -14.15 -7.19
N THR A 171 -2.24 -13.81 -8.04
CA THR A 171 -2.31 -12.68 -8.98
C THR A 171 -2.48 -13.28 -10.38
N ASP A 172 -3.44 -12.76 -11.14
CA ASP A 172 -3.71 -13.25 -12.51
C ASP A 172 -2.84 -12.49 -13.53
N TYR A 173 -2.62 -11.20 -13.30
CA TYR A 173 -1.80 -10.33 -14.15
C TYR A 173 -0.82 -9.51 -13.33
N ILE A 174 0.41 -9.38 -13.81
CA ILE A 174 1.41 -8.45 -13.28
C ILE A 174 1.70 -7.43 -14.39
N LEU A 175 1.39 -6.16 -14.15
CA LEU A 175 1.68 -5.08 -15.05
C LEU A 175 2.91 -4.30 -14.57
N VAL A 176 3.97 -4.34 -15.35
CA VAL A 176 5.22 -3.59 -15.08
C VAL A 176 5.23 -2.33 -15.93
N GLY A 177 5.27 -1.18 -15.28
CA GLY A 177 5.35 0.12 -15.94
C GLY A 177 6.75 0.44 -16.47
N PRO A 178 6.90 1.55 -17.21
CA PRO A 178 8.15 1.95 -17.85
C PRO A 178 9.18 2.53 -16.88
N SER A 179 8.76 2.99 -15.69
CA SER A 179 9.64 3.70 -14.75
C SER A 179 10.24 2.71 -13.73
N THR A 180 11.38 2.11 -14.10
CA THR A 180 12.15 1.21 -13.22
C THR A 180 13.63 1.63 -13.17
N PRO A 181 13.96 2.85 -12.67
CA PRO A 181 15.27 3.45 -12.87
C PRO A 181 16.43 2.73 -12.15
N ARG A 182 16.15 1.92 -11.13
CA ARG A 182 17.20 1.22 -10.34
C ARG A 182 17.44 -0.22 -10.76
N LEU A 183 16.53 -0.81 -11.53
CA LEU A 183 16.62 -2.18 -12.02
C LEU A 183 16.26 -2.19 -13.50
N SER A 184 16.89 -3.06 -14.29
CA SER A 184 16.40 -3.25 -15.66
C SER A 184 14.99 -3.83 -15.63
N ALA A 185 14.12 -3.40 -16.54
CA ALA A 185 12.76 -3.92 -16.65
C ALA A 185 12.76 -5.45 -16.79
N GLU A 186 13.72 -6.02 -17.49
CA GLU A 186 13.91 -7.47 -17.63
C GLU A 186 14.16 -8.16 -16.29
N THR A 187 15.03 -7.60 -15.44
CA THR A 187 15.32 -8.13 -14.11
C THR A 187 14.08 -8.11 -13.21
N VAL A 188 13.29 -7.02 -13.28
CA VAL A 188 12.03 -6.90 -12.55
C VAL A 188 11.04 -7.96 -13.01
N VAL A 189 10.82 -8.07 -14.32
CA VAL A 189 9.92 -9.06 -14.93
C VAL A 189 10.34 -10.47 -14.53
N GLN A 190 11.60 -10.84 -14.69
CA GLN A 190 12.10 -12.18 -14.31
C GLN A 190 11.87 -12.47 -12.82
N SER A 191 12.15 -11.50 -11.95
CA SER A 191 11.97 -11.68 -10.50
C SER A 191 10.50 -11.82 -10.11
N LEU A 192 9.60 -11.05 -10.71
CA LEU A 192 8.16 -11.12 -10.43
C LEU A 192 7.55 -12.40 -11.01
N THR A 193 7.97 -12.82 -12.21
CA THR A 193 7.57 -14.11 -12.82
C THR A 193 7.99 -15.29 -11.95
N ALA A 194 9.20 -15.27 -11.40
CA ALA A 194 9.68 -16.33 -10.51
C ALA A 194 8.84 -16.44 -9.21
N LEU A 195 8.34 -15.31 -8.69
CA LEU A 195 7.50 -15.27 -7.49
C LEU A 195 6.04 -15.68 -7.76
N SER A 196 5.54 -15.45 -8.96
CA SER A 196 4.17 -15.79 -9.36
C SER A 196 4.17 -16.42 -10.76
N PRO A 197 4.58 -17.70 -10.90
CA PRO A 197 4.74 -18.35 -12.20
C PRO A 197 3.43 -18.53 -13.00
N LYS A 198 2.29 -18.41 -12.33
CA LYS A 198 0.96 -18.54 -12.96
C LYS A 198 0.40 -17.19 -13.44
N ALA A 199 1.00 -16.08 -13.05
CA ALA A 199 0.55 -14.76 -13.46
C ALA A 199 1.02 -14.45 -14.88
N ASN A 200 0.15 -13.83 -15.68
CA ASN A 200 0.53 -13.27 -16.97
C ASN A 200 1.24 -11.93 -16.77
N VAL A 201 2.50 -11.84 -17.14
CA VAL A 201 3.30 -10.61 -16.97
C VAL A 201 3.20 -9.76 -18.23
N LEU A 202 2.66 -8.56 -18.06
CA LEU A 202 2.52 -7.54 -19.08
C LEU A 202 3.53 -6.43 -18.80
N GLN A 203 4.24 -5.98 -19.81
CA GLN A 203 5.19 -4.87 -19.71
C GLN A 203 4.71 -3.71 -20.57
N MET A 204 4.63 -2.52 -19.99
CA MET A 204 4.33 -1.31 -20.74
C MET A 204 5.51 -0.91 -21.61
N ALA A 205 5.21 -0.30 -22.75
CA ALA A 205 6.23 0.26 -23.62
C ALA A 205 7.04 1.35 -22.90
N PRO A 206 8.36 1.45 -23.13
CA PRO A 206 9.22 2.43 -22.43
C PRO A 206 8.82 3.89 -22.66
N ASP A 207 8.13 4.18 -23.75
CA ASP A 207 7.63 5.50 -24.13
C ASP A 207 6.18 5.77 -23.67
N PHE A 208 5.55 4.84 -22.95
CA PHE A 208 4.21 5.02 -22.41
C PHE A 208 4.15 6.25 -21.52
N LYS A 209 3.25 7.18 -21.82
CA LYS A 209 3.04 8.42 -21.06
C LYS A 209 1.57 8.76 -20.97
N ILE A 210 1.17 9.24 -19.80
CA ILE A 210 -0.18 9.76 -19.55
C ILE A 210 -0.25 11.21 -20.04
N ARG A 211 -0.14 11.44 -21.37
CA ARG A 211 -0.32 12.79 -21.94
C ARG A 211 -1.78 13.06 -22.30
N ASP A 212 -2.40 12.09 -22.95
CA ASP A 212 -3.83 12.06 -23.25
C ASP A 212 -4.44 10.87 -22.52
N ALA A 213 -5.39 11.14 -21.64
CA ALA A 213 -6.02 10.11 -20.81
C ALA A 213 -6.81 9.09 -21.65
N ARG A 214 -7.35 9.47 -22.79
CA ARG A 214 -8.10 8.54 -23.67
C ARG A 214 -7.15 7.61 -24.39
N GLU A 215 -6.12 8.15 -25.04
CA GLU A 215 -5.12 7.37 -25.76
C GLU A 215 -4.39 6.40 -24.82
N ALA A 216 -4.00 6.88 -23.63
CA ALA A 216 -3.36 6.04 -22.61
C ALA A 216 -4.31 4.95 -22.08
N THR A 217 -5.61 5.23 -21.94
CA THR A 217 -6.62 4.23 -21.55
C THR A 217 -6.78 3.16 -22.62
N ASP A 218 -6.87 3.55 -23.89
CA ASP A 218 -7.06 2.61 -25.00
C ASP A 218 -5.82 1.71 -25.15
N ALA A 219 -4.61 2.29 -25.07
CA ALA A 219 -3.36 1.53 -25.10
C ALA A 219 -3.26 0.53 -23.93
N LEU A 220 -3.63 0.95 -22.71
CA LEU A 220 -3.66 0.08 -21.55
C LEU A 220 -4.63 -1.10 -21.75
N LEU A 221 -5.85 -0.83 -22.22
CA LEU A 221 -6.87 -1.87 -22.41
C LEU A 221 -6.54 -2.85 -23.53
N GLN A 222 -5.85 -2.42 -24.57
CA GLN A 222 -5.35 -3.31 -25.62
C GLN A 222 -4.38 -4.36 -25.07
N MET A 223 -3.55 -4.00 -24.08
CA MET A 223 -2.62 -4.96 -23.45
C MET A 223 -3.36 -6.11 -22.75
N PHE A 224 -4.53 -5.86 -22.17
CA PHE A 224 -5.36 -6.86 -21.50
C PHE A 224 -6.26 -7.64 -22.48
N GLY A 225 -6.66 -7.02 -23.60
CA GLY A 225 -7.46 -7.69 -24.64
C GLY A 225 -6.68 -8.72 -25.46
N SER A 226 -5.42 -8.44 -25.77
CA SER A 226 -4.54 -9.37 -26.48
C SER A 226 -4.10 -10.60 -25.64
N GLY A 227 -4.31 -10.56 -24.31
CA GLY A 227 -3.98 -11.68 -23.41
C GLY A 227 -5.10 -12.74 -23.31
N GLN A 228 -6.31 -12.48 -23.77
CA GLN A 228 -7.42 -13.45 -23.73
C GLN A 228 -7.42 -14.44 -24.92
N ASP A 229 -6.81 -14.08 -26.04
CA ASP A 229 -6.77 -14.94 -27.24
C ASP A 229 -5.67 -16.02 -27.23
N SER A 230 -4.83 -16.07 -26.18
CA SER A 230 -3.72 -17.03 -26.09
C SER A 230 -4.02 -18.28 -25.24
N GLN A 231 -5.28 -18.47 -24.78
CA GLN A 231 -5.71 -19.63 -23.98
C GLN A 231 -6.94 -20.35 -24.57
N ALA A 232 -7.19 -20.23 -25.86
CA ALA A 232 -8.20 -21.01 -26.58
C ALA A 232 -7.58 -22.15 -27.35
#